data_85b91469bc21d41a622ae6e9d56d6c66
#
_entry.id   85b91469bc21d41a622ae6e9d56d6c66
#
_cell.length_a   1.000
_cell.length_b   1.000
_cell.length_c   1.000
_cell.angle_alpha   90.00
_cell.angle_beta   90.00
_cell.angle_gamma   90.00
#
_symmetry.space_group_name_H-M   'P 1'
#
loop_
_entity.id
_entity.type
_entity.pdbx_description
1 polymer ?
#
loop_
_entity_poly.entity_id
_entity_poly.type
_entity_poly.pdbx_seq_one_letter_code
_entity_poly.pdbx_strand_id
1 'polypeptide(L)'
;MPDFWYSGLTDSGTIQDGVLSAPNEAALEDELRQRGVFLIRTEVREAGAGKAGITDGRIERRELLAFFEYIAASFDVGIPLLDILDDVSGHLQSKRLRAIVAEIRYAVADEGKSLSAAMSEHPNAFADLYVGTIRAGEATGQLGYAMRQLVDYMDWQETISSQLKQATLYPIIVICAVVLLVIGLIGFVFPRIIPMLRSQKIALPWPTRVILALSGFVRSDWLIALIGLNAILFVAYLTYRTPRGRLVMDSMALRFPVIGGVVRDVNMARIVTYLSLFYRTGVEIVLSLTLVERVIENRVVARAIGEAREQVTQGVSMAAAFGASPLFPKIIIRTIALGEATGNLDEALSRAREFYSREIPAAVRRMITILQPVLIALIGGVILTVALAIILPILNIYNSIGHR
;
A
#
# COMPACT_ATOMS: atom_id res chain seq x y z
N MET A 1 -0.62 -36.00 23.43
CA MET A 1 0.13 -36.98 22.66
C MET A 1 0.53 -36.29 21.38
N PRO A 2 1.76 -36.45 20.89
CA PRO A 2 2.14 -35.85 19.61
C PRO A 2 1.40 -36.55 18.45
N ASP A 3 0.98 -35.75 17.46
CA ASP A 3 0.42 -36.25 16.23
C ASP A 3 1.56 -36.50 15.23
N PHE A 4 1.55 -37.67 14.61
CA PHE A 4 2.50 -38.06 13.58
C PHE A 4 1.80 -38.06 12.23
N TRP A 5 2.36 -37.35 11.27
CA TRP A 5 2.04 -37.58 9.87
C TRP A 5 2.82 -38.84 9.41
N TYR A 6 2.15 -39.73 8.73
CA TYR A 6 2.77 -40.96 8.20
C TYR A 6 2.43 -41.18 6.75
N SER A 7 3.37 -41.75 6.03
CA SER A 7 3.19 -42.36 4.71
C SER A 7 3.53 -43.82 4.84
N GLY A 8 2.62 -44.68 4.50
CA GLY A 8 2.78 -46.13 4.65
C GLY A 8 2.27 -46.91 3.45
N LEU A 9 2.81 -48.14 3.25
CA LEU A 9 2.40 -49.07 2.21
C LEU A 9 1.39 -50.06 2.78
N THR A 10 0.22 -50.16 2.15
CA THR A 10 -0.79 -51.20 2.52
C THR A 10 -0.42 -52.56 1.95
N ASP A 11 -0.96 -53.63 2.52
CA ASP A 11 -0.78 -55.02 2.00
C ASP A 11 -1.20 -55.16 0.52
N SER A 12 -2.04 -54.25 0.01
CA SER A 12 -2.44 -54.17 -1.39
C SER A 12 -1.43 -53.47 -2.31
N GLY A 13 -0.30 -52.96 -1.78
CA GLY A 13 0.73 -52.24 -2.54
C GLY A 13 0.38 -50.78 -2.84
N THR A 14 -0.64 -50.21 -2.21
CA THR A 14 -1.00 -48.78 -2.36
C THR A 14 -0.39 -47.94 -1.23
N ILE A 15 0.10 -46.75 -1.57
CA ILE A 15 0.60 -45.78 -0.57
C ILE A 15 -0.60 -45.11 0.10
N GLN A 16 -0.62 -45.13 1.42
CA GLN A 16 -1.61 -44.46 2.24
C GLN A 16 -0.95 -43.45 3.15
N ASP A 17 -1.37 -42.20 3.04
CA ASP A 17 -0.92 -41.12 3.89
C ASP A 17 -1.99 -40.79 4.93
N GLY A 18 -1.56 -40.44 6.15
CA GLY A 18 -2.49 -40.09 7.21
C GLY A 18 -1.82 -39.42 8.41
N VAL A 19 -2.64 -39.05 9.38
CA VAL A 19 -2.17 -38.48 10.68
C VAL A 19 -2.71 -39.40 11.78
N LEU A 20 -1.82 -39.84 12.67
CA LEU A 20 -2.18 -40.68 13.83
C LEU A 20 -1.50 -40.11 15.07
N SER A 21 -2.23 -40.07 16.20
CA SER A 21 -1.69 -39.66 17.49
C SER A 21 -1.05 -40.85 18.19
N ALA A 22 0.25 -40.78 18.45
CA ALA A 22 0.98 -41.84 19.16
C ALA A 22 1.93 -41.23 20.22
N PRO A 23 2.28 -41.96 21.29
CA PRO A 23 3.21 -41.44 22.29
C PRO A 23 4.65 -41.34 21.77
N ASN A 24 5.04 -42.17 20.82
CA ASN A 24 6.33 -42.18 20.13
C ASN A 24 6.23 -42.86 18.77
N GLU A 25 7.29 -42.79 17.98
CA GLU A 25 7.36 -43.37 16.63
C GLU A 25 7.20 -44.89 16.64
N ALA A 26 7.74 -45.59 17.62
CA ALA A 26 7.62 -47.06 17.74
C ALA A 26 6.15 -47.48 17.99
N ALA A 27 5.41 -46.74 18.80
CA ALA A 27 3.98 -46.98 19.03
C ALA A 27 3.13 -46.70 17.79
N LEU A 28 3.52 -45.70 16.99
CA LEU A 28 2.90 -45.42 15.70
C LEU A 28 3.08 -46.59 14.72
N GLU A 29 4.32 -47.10 14.61
CA GLU A 29 4.64 -48.21 13.73
C GLU A 29 3.86 -49.48 14.11
N ASP A 30 3.78 -49.80 15.41
CA ASP A 30 3.02 -50.93 15.91
C ASP A 30 1.51 -50.82 15.58
N GLU A 31 0.95 -49.64 15.74
CA GLU A 31 -0.46 -49.41 15.46
C GLU A 31 -0.77 -49.43 13.95
N LEU A 32 0.11 -48.89 13.10
CA LEU A 32 -0.01 -48.98 11.64
C LEU A 32 0.14 -50.41 11.16
N ARG A 33 1.08 -51.19 11.73
CA ARG A 33 1.28 -52.58 11.41
C ARG A 33 0.05 -53.46 11.74
N GLN A 34 -0.64 -53.14 12.85
CA GLN A 34 -1.92 -53.81 13.18
C GLN A 34 -3.02 -53.51 12.17
N ARG A 35 -2.93 -52.38 11.48
CA ARG A 35 -3.87 -51.95 10.41
C ARG A 35 -3.44 -52.41 9.02
N GLY A 36 -2.36 -53.22 8.87
CA GLY A 36 -1.83 -53.71 7.59
C GLY A 36 -1.14 -52.62 6.78
N VAL A 37 -0.60 -51.59 7.46
CA VAL A 37 0.13 -50.50 6.81
C VAL A 37 1.58 -50.51 7.30
N PHE A 38 2.53 -50.66 6.38
CA PHE A 38 3.97 -50.61 6.67
C PHE A 38 4.47 -49.17 6.54
N LEU A 39 5.03 -48.61 7.61
CA LEU A 39 5.53 -47.27 7.67
C LEU A 39 6.73 -47.06 6.74
N ILE A 40 6.64 -46.10 5.80
CA ILE A 40 7.74 -45.71 4.91
C ILE A 40 8.42 -44.47 5.46
N ARG A 41 7.61 -43.48 5.89
CA ARG A 41 8.09 -42.19 6.39
C ARG A 41 7.18 -41.69 7.48
N THR A 42 7.76 -41.06 8.50
CA THR A 42 7.01 -40.36 9.54
C THR A 42 7.66 -39.01 9.85
N GLU A 43 6.83 -38.06 10.17
CA GLU A 43 7.26 -36.75 10.69
C GLU A 43 6.43 -36.41 11.91
N VAL A 44 7.09 -36.00 13.00
CA VAL A 44 6.42 -35.55 14.20
C VAL A 44 5.71 -34.23 13.91
N ARG A 45 4.39 -34.25 13.97
CA ARG A 45 3.61 -33.04 13.95
C ARG A 45 3.55 -32.52 15.37
N GLU A 46 4.32 -31.47 15.71
CA GLU A 46 4.20 -30.82 17.01
C GLU A 46 2.73 -30.48 17.27
N ALA A 47 2.22 -30.88 18.43
CA ALA A 47 0.83 -30.64 18.84
C ALA A 47 0.58 -29.12 18.88
N GLY A 48 0.00 -28.60 17.83
CA GLY A 48 -0.20 -27.18 17.54
C GLY A 48 -0.26 -26.85 16.05
N ALA A 49 0.10 -27.79 15.15
CA ALA A 49 0.03 -27.57 13.71
C ALA A 49 -1.38 -27.87 13.09
N GLY A 50 -2.39 -28.03 13.93
CA GLY A 50 -3.79 -27.85 13.55
C GLY A 50 -4.06 -26.37 13.41
N LYS A 51 -4.00 -25.82 12.18
CA LYS A 51 -3.95 -24.39 11.91
C LYS A 51 -2.82 -23.76 12.74
N ALA A 52 -1.57 -24.15 12.50
CA ALA A 52 -0.43 -23.30 12.82
C ALA A 52 -0.82 -21.96 12.22
N GLY A 53 -1.14 -21.02 13.10
CA GLY A 53 -1.38 -19.66 12.68
C GLY A 53 -0.16 -19.31 11.85
N ILE A 54 -0.36 -19.30 10.54
CA ILE A 54 0.59 -18.75 9.59
C ILE A 54 0.81 -17.38 10.19
N THR A 55 1.95 -17.22 10.83
CA THR A 55 2.30 -15.99 11.56
C THR A 55 1.84 -14.85 10.69
N ASP A 56 1.07 -13.95 11.27
CA ASP A 56 0.28 -12.89 10.62
C ASP A 56 1.17 -11.85 9.89
N GLY A 57 2.24 -12.33 9.28
CA GLY A 57 3.14 -11.60 8.42
C GLY A 57 2.43 -11.31 7.09
N ARG A 58 2.12 -10.05 6.87
CA ARG A 58 1.70 -9.56 5.56
C ARG A 58 2.80 -9.90 4.56
N ILE A 59 2.45 -10.63 3.48
CA ILE A 59 3.39 -10.91 2.38
C ILE A 59 3.86 -9.57 1.81
N GLU A 60 5.17 -9.36 1.76
CA GLU A 60 5.74 -8.14 1.20
C GLU A 60 5.50 -8.09 -0.31
N ARG A 61 5.17 -6.90 -0.80
CA ARG A 61 4.91 -6.69 -2.23
C ARG A 61 6.11 -7.05 -3.11
N ARG A 62 7.33 -6.83 -2.61
CA ARG A 62 8.57 -7.21 -3.30
C ARG A 62 8.72 -8.72 -3.46
N GLU A 63 8.25 -9.47 -2.50
CA GLU A 63 8.27 -10.94 -2.55
C GLU A 63 7.29 -11.49 -3.59
N LEU A 64 6.09 -10.87 -3.67
CA LEU A 64 5.15 -11.18 -4.73
C LEU A 64 5.67 -10.79 -6.12
N LEU A 65 6.35 -9.66 -6.22
CA LEU A 65 6.99 -9.25 -7.47
C LEU A 65 8.04 -10.29 -7.91
N ALA A 66 8.96 -10.67 -7.01
CA ALA A 66 9.98 -11.68 -7.29
C ALA A 66 9.36 -13.04 -7.67
N PHE A 67 8.26 -13.42 -7.02
CA PHE A 67 7.48 -14.63 -7.37
C PHE A 67 6.96 -14.57 -8.81
N PHE A 68 6.31 -13.46 -9.20
CA PHE A 68 5.78 -13.31 -10.56
C PHE A 68 6.89 -13.16 -11.60
N GLU A 69 8.00 -12.47 -11.27
CA GLU A 69 9.18 -12.37 -12.14
C GLU A 69 9.77 -13.75 -12.44
N TYR A 70 9.92 -14.59 -11.41
CA TYR A 70 10.41 -15.95 -11.57
C TYR A 70 9.51 -16.76 -12.49
N ILE A 71 8.19 -16.73 -12.25
CA ILE A 71 7.22 -17.46 -13.09
C ILE A 71 7.27 -16.94 -14.54
N ALA A 72 7.26 -15.62 -14.74
CA ALA A 72 7.29 -15.04 -16.08
C ALA A 72 8.55 -15.45 -16.85
N ALA A 73 9.73 -15.37 -16.20
CA ALA A 73 11.01 -15.77 -16.79
C ALA A 73 11.04 -17.26 -17.14
N SER A 74 10.48 -18.11 -16.27
CA SER A 74 10.41 -19.56 -16.49
C SER A 74 9.49 -19.93 -17.66
N PHE A 75 8.36 -19.23 -17.81
CA PHE A 75 7.49 -19.39 -18.98
C PHE A 75 8.17 -18.98 -20.29
N ASP A 76 9.04 -17.96 -20.27
CA ASP A 76 9.78 -17.51 -21.46
C ASP A 76 10.75 -18.56 -21.98
N VAL A 77 11.28 -19.41 -21.08
CA VAL A 77 12.14 -20.56 -21.42
C VAL A 77 11.32 -21.81 -21.77
N GLY A 78 10.00 -21.78 -21.56
CA GLY A 78 9.09 -22.88 -21.90
C GLY A 78 8.96 -23.94 -20.81
N ILE A 79 9.27 -23.62 -19.55
CA ILE A 79 9.13 -24.55 -18.42
C ILE A 79 7.62 -24.75 -18.13
N PRO A 80 7.16 -26.00 -17.91
CA PRO A 80 5.76 -26.26 -17.54
C PRO A 80 5.38 -25.63 -16.19
N LEU A 81 4.11 -25.20 -16.06
CA LEU A 81 3.61 -24.48 -14.87
C LEU A 81 3.87 -25.24 -13.56
N LEU A 82 3.63 -26.56 -13.54
CA LEU A 82 3.81 -27.37 -12.33
C LEU A 82 5.27 -27.41 -11.87
N ASP A 83 6.19 -27.55 -12.82
CA ASP A 83 7.62 -27.57 -12.53
C ASP A 83 8.08 -26.18 -12.01
N ILE A 84 7.52 -25.09 -12.56
CA ILE A 84 7.77 -23.73 -12.07
C ILE A 84 7.29 -23.58 -10.62
N LEU A 85 6.08 -24.07 -10.29
CA LEU A 85 5.52 -23.96 -8.94
C LEU A 85 6.32 -24.79 -7.92
N ASP A 86 6.86 -25.94 -8.32
CA ASP A 86 7.73 -26.76 -7.49
C ASP A 86 9.06 -26.03 -7.20
N ASP A 87 9.68 -25.50 -8.22
CA ASP A 87 11.01 -24.87 -8.12
C ASP A 87 10.95 -23.51 -7.37
N VAL A 88 9.95 -22.66 -7.69
CA VAL A 88 9.82 -21.35 -7.04
C VAL A 88 9.64 -21.47 -5.52
N SER A 89 9.01 -22.55 -5.05
CA SER A 89 8.80 -22.76 -3.61
C SER A 89 10.12 -22.79 -2.83
N GLY A 90 11.21 -23.28 -3.43
CA GLY A 90 12.55 -23.33 -2.85
C GLY A 90 13.22 -21.95 -2.74
N HIS A 91 12.84 -20.99 -3.56
CA HIS A 91 13.44 -19.66 -3.62
C HIS A 91 12.72 -18.60 -2.77
N LEU A 92 11.49 -18.87 -2.31
CA LEU A 92 10.71 -17.95 -1.52
C LEU A 92 11.23 -17.82 -0.09
N GLN A 93 11.39 -16.59 0.39
CA GLN A 93 11.83 -16.30 1.77
C GLN A 93 10.67 -16.41 2.77
N SER A 94 9.46 -15.97 2.39
CA SER A 94 8.27 -16.02 3.22
C SER A 94 7.74 -17.44 3.36
N LYS A 95 7.71 -17.95 4.59
CA LYS A 95 7.07 -19.24 4.90
C LYS A 95 5.60 -19.25 4.49
N ARG A 96 4.92 -18.09 4.62
CA ARG A 96 3.50 -17.94 4.27
C ARG A 96 3.29 -18.05 2.76
N LEU A 97 4.08 -17.32 1.95
CA LEU A 97 3.95 -17.39 0.50
C LEU A 97 4.29 -18.80 -0.02
N ARG A 98 5.30 -19.42 0.56
CA ARG A 98 5.67 -20.82 0.25
C ARG A 98 4.52 -21.79 0.52
N ALA A 99 3.85 -21.67 1.67
CA ALA A 99 2.68 -22.50 1.99
C ALA A 99 1.54 -22.29 0.99
N ILE A 100 1.24 -21.03 0.64
CA ILE A 100 0.21 -20.69 -0.35
C ILE A 100 0.57 -21.26 -1.73
N VAL A 101 1.82 -21.15 -2.16
CA VAL A 101 2.27 -21.70 -3.45
C VAL A 101 2.15 -23.23 -3.47
N ALA A 102 2.45 -23.89 -2.36
CA ALA A 102 2.24 -25.34 -2.24
C ALA A 102 0.76 -25.73 -2.33
N GLU A 103 -0.15 -24.96 -1.71
CA GLU A 103 -1.59 -25.15 -1.82
C GLU A 103 -2.09 -24.92 -3.26
N ILE A 104 -1.60 -23.87 -3.94
CA ILE A 104 -1.91 -23.59 -5.35
C ILE A 104 -1.41 -24.73 -6.24
N ARG A 105 -0.19 -25.20 -6.01
CA ARG A 105 0.37 -26.34 -6.78
C ARG A 105 -0.50 -27.58 -6.63
N TYR A 106 -0.92 -27.90 -5.40
CA TYR A 106 -1.83 -29.03 -5.13
C TYR A 106 -3.16 -28.86 -5.86
N ALA A 107 -3.78 -27.68 -5.75
CA ALA A 107 -5.06 -27.38 -6.39
C ALA A 107 -4.99 -27.49 -7.93
N VAL A 108 -3.86 -27.11 -8.53
CA VAL A 108 -3.66 -27.22 -9.99
C VAL A 108 -3.35 -28.66 -10.41
N ALA A 109 -2.45 -29.36 -9.68
CA ALA A 109 -1.99 -30.68 -10.06
C ALA A 109 -3.02 -31.79 -9.76
N ASP A 110 -3.61 -31.77 -8.55
CA ASP A 110 -4.40 -32.88 -8.03
C ASP A 110 -5.91 -32.61 -8.15
N GLU A 111 -6.36 -31.36 -8.04
CA GLU A 111 -7.77 -31.01 -8.19
C GLU A 111 -8.14 -30.54 -9.62
N GLY A 112 -7.14 -30.33 -10.48
CA GLY A 112 -7.35 -29.89 -11.86
C GLY A 112 -7.91 -28.47 -11.99
N LYS A 113 -7.73 -27.63 -10.96
CA LYS A 113 -8.16 -26.22 -11.01
C LYS A 113 -7.26 -25.41 -11.93
N SER A 114 -7.81 -24.35 -12.53
CA SER A 114 -6.97 -23.37 -13.20
C SER A 114 -6.12 -22.59 -12.18
N LEU A 115 -4.97 -22.06 -12.60
CA LEU A 115 -4.10 -21.26 -11.74
C LEU A 115 -4.84 -20.05 -11.14
N SER A 116 -5.66 -19.35 -11.96
CA SER A 116 -6.46 -18.22 -11.51
C SER A 116 -7.52 -18.63 -10.49
N ALA A 117 -8.11 -19.82 -10.61
CA ALA A 117 -9.07 -20.33 -9.63
C ALA A 117 -8.38 -20.66 -8.31
N ALA A 118 -7.24 -21.38 -8.34
CA ALA A 118 -6.45 -21.67 -7.15
C ALA A 118 -5.96 -20.39 -6.44
N MET A 119 -5.46 -19.41 -7.18
CA MET A 119 -5.03 -18.13 -6.60
C MET A 119 -6.18 -17.33 -5.98
N SER A 120 -7.41 -17.43 -6.52
CA SER A 120 -8.58 -16.73 -5.99
C SER A 120 -9.01 -17.19 -4.59
N GLU A 121 -8.57 -18.38 -4.17
CA GLU A 121 -8.81 -18.91 -2.82
C GLU A 121 -7.95 -18.19 -1.75
N HIS A 122 -6.93 -17.42 -2.18
CA HIS A 122 -6.03 -16.67 -1.31
C HIS A 122 -6.12 -15.13 -1.53
N PRO A 123 -7.28 -14.49 -1.26
CA PRO A 123 -7.49 -13.07 -1.55
C PRO A 123 -6.59 -12.13 -0.71
N ASN A 124 -6.06 -12.62 0.40
CA ASN A 124 -5.11 -11.87 1.23
C ASN A 124 -3.69 -11.81 0.62
N ALA A 125 -3.35 -12.74 -0.27
CA ALA A 125 -2.08 -12.79 -0.99
C ALA A 125 -2.21 -12.20 -2.39
N PHE A 126 -3.26 -12.56 -3.11
CA PHE A 126 -3.46 -12.18 -4.50
C PHE A 126 -4.69 -11.30 -4.66
N ALA A 127 -4.45 -10.04 -5.03
CA ALA A 127 -5.52 -9.10 -5.32
C ALA A 127 -6.34 -9.54 -6.55
N ASP A 128 -7.61 -9.13 -6.63
CA ASP A 128 -8.50 -9.42 -7.76
C ASP A 128 -7.91 -9.04 -9.12
N LEU A 129 -7.08 -7.99 -9.16
CA LEU A 129 -6.35 -7.57 -10.35
C LEU A 129 -5.42 -8.68 -10.88
N TYR A 130 -4.63 -9.30 -9.97
CA TYR A 130 -3.67 -10.34 -10.34
C TYR A 130 -4.41 -11.57 -10.86
N VAL A 131 -5.41 -12.01 -10.10
CA VAL A 131 -6.26 -13.14 -10.48
C VAL A 131 -6.97 -12.90 -11.81
N GLY A 132 -7.51 -11.68 -12.01
CA GLY A 132 -8.18 -11.31 -13.26
C GLY A 132 -7.26 -11.32 -14.47
N THR A 133 -6.02 -10.82 -14.31
CA THR A 133 -5.01 -10.83 -15.38
C THR A 133 -4.59 -12.24 -15.75
N ILE A 134 -4.36 -13.10 -14.75
CA ILE A 134 -3.98 -14.49 -14.97
C ILE A 134 -5.11 -15.26 -15.63
N ARG A 135 -6.36 -15.07 -15.19
CA ARG A 135 -7.55 -15.66 -15.79
C ARG A 135 -7.68 -15.32 -17.27
N ALA A 136 -7.44 -14.06 -17.63
CA ALA A 136 -7.45 -13.65 -19.02
C ALA A 136 -6.33 -14.34 -19.83
N GLY A 137 -5.12 -14.43 -19.27
CA GLY A 137 -4.01 -15.15 -19.89
C GLY A 137 -4.27 -16.65 -20.07
N GLU A 138 -4.93 -17.29 -19.11
CA GLU A 138 -5.36 -18.70 -19.20
C GLU A 138 -6.38 -18.88 -20.32
N ALA A 139 -7.42 -18.03 -20.36
CA ALA A 139 -8.48 -18.10 -21.35
C ALA A 139 -7.98 -17.91 -22.79
N THR A 140 -6.93 -17.10 -22.98
CA THR A 140 -6.31 -16.82 -24.29
C THR A 140 -5.13 -17.73 -24.62
N GLY A 141 -4.72 -18.64 -23.71
CA GLY A 141 -3.51 -19.45 -23.85
C GLY A 141 -2.20 -18.65 -23.79
N GLN A 142 -2.24 -17.40 -23.33
CA GLN A 142 -1.08 -16.48 -23.29
C GLN A 142 -0.64 -16.18 -21.84
N LEU A 143 -0.56 -17.23 -21.00
CA LEU A 143 -0.28 -17.08 -19.57
C LEU A 143 1.08 -16.40 -19.31
N GLY A 144 2.14 -16.77 -20.04
CA GLY A 144 3.46 -16.15 -19.93
C GLY A 144 3.42 -14.64 -20.25
N TYR A 145 2.67 -14.24 -21.28
CA TYR A 145 2.48 -12.84 -21.60
C TYR A 145 1.72 -12.09 -20.49
N ALA A 146 0.64 -12.68 -19.98
CA ALA A 146 -0.12 -12.09 -18.87
C ALA A 146 0.74 -11.92 -17.61
N MET A 147 1.59 -12.89 -17.30
CA MET A 147 2.55 -12.79 -16.19
C MET A 147 3.55 -11.64 -16.38
N ARG A 148 4.12 -11.47 -17.57
CA ARG A 148 5.02 -10.33 -17.86
C ARG A 148 4.30 -8.98 -17.68
N GLN A 149 3.07 -8.86 -18.19
CA GLN A 149 2.29 -7.62 -18.01
C GLN A 149 2.00 -7.34 -16.53
N LEU A 150 1.80 -8.40 -15.73
CA LEU A 150 1.61 -8.27 -14.29
C LEU A 150 2.91 -7.82 -13.58
N VAL A 151 4.04 -8.38 -13.95
CA VAL A 151 5.37 -7.96 -13.46
C VAL A 151 5.63 -6.49 -13.77
N ASP A 152 5.46 -6.07 -15.03
CA ASP A 152 5.62 -4.67 -15.45
C ASP A 152 4.71 -3.71 -14.67
N TYR A 153 3.49 -4.17 -14.35
CA TYR A 153 2.56 -3.41 -13.52
C TYR A 153 3.05 -3.30 -12.08
N MET A 154 3.49 -4.40 -11.48
CA MET A 154 3.93 -4.43 -10.08
C MET A 154 5.21 -3.62 -9.87
N ASP A 155 6.16 -3.71 -10.80
CA ASP A 155 7.39 -2.91 -10.80
C ASP A 155 7.08 -1.40 -10.91
N TRP A 156 6.21 -1.03 -11.85
CA TRP A 156 5.72 0.35 -11.94
C TRP A 156 5.10 0.83 -10.63
N GLN A 157 4.26 0.00 -10.00
CA GLN A 157 3.61 0.34 -8.73
C GLN A 157 4.60 0.51 -7.59
N GLU A 158 5.62 -0.36 -7.51
CA GLU A 158 6.70 -0.25 -6.50
C GLU A 158 7.53 1.01 -6.72
N THR A 159 7.87 1.31 -7.96
CA THR A 159 8.62 2.52 -8.35
C THR A 159 7.87 3.78 -7.90
N ILE A 160 6.57 3.91 -8.22
CA ILE A 160 5.75 5.05 -7.82
C ILE A 160 5.62 5.14 -6.27
N SER A 161 5.37 4.00 -5.62
CA SER A 161 5.26 3.94 -4.16
C SER A 161 6.57 4.39 -3.47
N SER A 162 7.70 3.92 -3.97
CA SER A 162 9.04 4.28 -3.48
C SER A 162 9.32 5.78 -3.65
N GLN A 163 9.02 6.34 -4.82
CA GLN A 163 9.18 7.77 -5.09
C GLN A 163 8.32 8.64 -4.16
N LEU A 164 7.06 8.25 -3.93
CA LEU A 164 6.17 8.96 -3.01
C LEU A 164 6.68 8.89 -1.56
N LYS A 165 7.15 7.72 -1.11
CA LYS A 165 7.73 7.54 0.23
C LYS A 165 8.98 8.40 0.41
N GLN A 166 9.90 8.39 -0.55
CA GLN A 166 11.12 9.21 -0.50
C GLN A 166 10.79 10.71 -0.47
N ALA A 167 9.81 11.14 -1.26
CA ALA A 167 9.37 12.53 -1.31
C ALA A 167 8.77 13.03 0.01
N THR A 168 8.09 12.18 0.76
CA THR A 168 7.46 12.54 2.04
C THR A 168 8.43 12.44 3.22
N LEU A 169 9.49 11.67 3.12
CA LEU A 169 10.44 11.42 4.20
C LEU A 169 11.13 12.72 4.67
N TYR A 170 11.63 13.54 3.71
CA TYR A 170 12.32 14.80 4.03
C TYR A 170 11.43 15.79 4.81
N PRO A 171 10.21 16.14 4.35
CA PRO A 171 9.29 17.00 5.10
C PRO A 171 8.98 16.48 6.51
N ILE A 172 8.78 15.17 6.66
CA ILE A 172 8.49 14.55 7.96
C ILE A 172 9.69 14.73 8.90
N ILE A 173 10.91 14.43 8.46
CA ILE A 173 12.13 14.59 9.28
C ILE A 173 12.28 16.05 9.73
N VAL A 174 12.10 16.99 8.82
CA VAL A 174 12.21 18.45 9.14
C VAL A 174 11.14 18.86 10.15
N ILE A 175 9.89 18.48 9.98
CA ILE A 175 8.81 18.79 10.93
C ILE A 175 9.11 18.15 12.30
N CYS A 176 9.53 16.91 12.35
CA CYS A 176 9.91 16.25 13.59
C CYS A 176 11.06 16.98 14.30
N ALA A 177 12.10 17.41 13.57
CA ALA A 177 13.22 18.17 14.13
C ALA A 177 12.76 19.50 14.71
N VAL A 178 11.87 20.23 14.02
CA VAL A 178 11.29 21.49 14.52
C VAL A 178 10.46 21.26 15.77
N VAL A 179 9.61 20.24 15.79
CA VAL A 179 8.79 19.89 16.96
C VAL A 179 9.70 19.53 18.16
N LEU A 180 10.73 18.72 17.94
CA LEU A 180 11.70 18.39 19.00
C LEU A 180 12.45 19.62 19.52
N LEU A 181 12.85 20.55 18.61
CA LEU A 181 13.46 21.81 18.99
C LEU A 181 12.53 22.64 19.89
N VAL A 182 11.27 22.80 19.49
CA VAL A 182 10.26 23.56 20.25
C VAL A 182 10.01 22.93 21.61
N ILE A 183 9.85 21.60 21.67
CA ILE A 183 9.69 20.87 22.94
C ILE A 183 10.91 21.05 23.85
N GLY A 184 12.11 20.93 23.29
CA GLY A 184 13.36 21.15 24.03
C GLY A 184 13.46 22.55 24.60
N LEU A 185 13.14 23.58 23.81
CA LEU A 185 13.13 24.97 24.28
C LEU A 185 12.09 25.19 25.38
N ILE A 186 10.87 24.71 25.19
CA ILE A 186 9.78 24.82 26.18
C ILE A 186 10.12 24.04 27.48
N GLY A 187 10.69 22.85 27.37
CA GLY A 187 10.96 21.97 28.51
C GLY A 187 12.20 22.36 29.32
N PHE A 188 13.25 22.85 28.67
CA PHE A 188 14.55 23.09 29.32
C PHE A 188 14.94 24.57 29.43
N VAL A 189 14.70 25.36 28.40
CA VAL A 189 15.17 26.74 28.34
C VAL A 189 14.20 27.69 29.07
N PHE A 190 12.93 27.64 28.73
CA PHE A 190 11.92 28.55 29.30
C PHE A 190 11.73 28.40 30.82
N PRO A 191 11.73 27.22 31.45
CA PRO A 191 11.60 27.09 32.90
C PRO A 191 12.71 27.80 33.69
N ARG A 192 13.88 27.99 33.07
CA ARG A 192 15.01 28.69 33.72
C ARG A 192 14.88 30.21 33.60
N ILE A 193 14.27 30.71 32.52
CA ILE A 193 14.14 32.16 32.24
C ILE A 193 12.87 32.73 32.88
N ILE A 194 11.78 31.98 32.93
CA ILE A 194 10.48 32.47 33.47
C ILE A 194 10.54 33.01 34.90
N PRO A 195 11.20 32.34 35.91
CA PRO A 195 11.28 32.85 37.24
C PRO A 195 12.02 34.19 37.32
N MET A 196 13.11 34.32 36.54
CA MET A 196 13.88 35.57 36.45
C MET A 196 13.05 36.71 35.89
N LEU A 197 12.19 36.46 34.91
CA LEU A 197 11.31 37.47 34.33
C LEU A 197 10.17 37.90 35.27
N ARG A 198 9.60 36.95 36.00
CA ARG A 198 8.52 37.23 36.98
C ARG A 198 9.00 38.03 38.20
N SER A 199 10.24 37.83 38.63
CA SER A 199 10.79 38.60 39.77
C SER A 199 10.93 40.07 39.52
N GLN A 200 11.05 40.49 38.27
CA GLN A 200 11.21 41.90 37.86
C GLN A 200 9.88 42.67 37.68
N LYS A 201 8.69 42.04 37.83
CA LYS A 201 7.35 42.62 37.65
C LYS A 201 7.14 43.35 36.33
N ILE A 202 7.90 42.98 35.28
CA ILE A 202 7.85 43.64 33.96
C ILE A 202 6.73 43.02 33.12
N ALA A 203 6.03 43.87 32.36
CA ALA A 203 5.00 43.43 31.42
C ALA A 203 5.65 42.56 30.34
N LEU A 204 5.19 41.29 30.25
CA LEU A 204 5.73 40.33 29.29
C LEU A 204 5.26 40.65 27.88
N PRO A 205 6.17 40.77 26.89
CA PRO A 205 5.83 40.96 25.48
C PRO A 205 4.95 39.81 24.94
N TRP A 206 4.19 40.13 23.88
CA TRP A 206 3.25 39.14 23.29
C TRP A 206 3.91 37.81 22.88
N PRO A 207 5.15 37.77 22.30
CA PRO A 207 5.76 36.48 21.92
C PRO A 207 6.06 35.61 23.15
N THR A 208 6.52 36.25 24.25
CA THR A 208 6.76 35.56 25.52
C THR A 208 5.46 35.01 26.12
N ARG A 209 4.33 35.74 26.00
CA ARG A 209 3.01 35.24 26.47
C ARG A 209 2.53 34.04 25.68
N VAL A 210 2.71 34.02 24.36
CA VAL A 210 2.37 32.88 23.50
C VAL A 210 3.16 31.64 23.91
N ILE A 211 4.46 31.78 24.09
CA ILE A 211 5.31 30.63 24.50
C ILE A 211 4.98 30.20 25.93
N LEU A 212 4.66 31.10 26.84
CA LEU A 212 4.22 30.76 28.20
C LEU A 212 2.90 30.00 28.20
N ALA A 213 1.93 30.40 27.38
CA ALA A 213 0.68 29.65 27.19
C ALA A 213 0.94 28.25 26.62
N LEU A 214 1.83 28.15 25.62
CA LEU A 214 2.24 26.87 25.02
C LEU A 214 2.98 26.01 26.06
N SER A 215 3.87 26.59 26.86
CA SER A 215 4.61 25.89 27.92
C SER A 215 3.69 25.36 29.02
N GLY A 216 2.69 26.17 29.43
CA GLY A 216 1.65 25.73 30.36
C GLY A 216 0.86 24.56 29.81
N PHE A 217 0.44 24.68 28.57
CA PHE A 217 -0.29 23.59 27.87
C PHE A 217 0.54 22.31 27.76
N VAL A 218 1.81 22.40 27.34
CA VAL A 218 2.70 21.23 27.22
C VAL A 218 2.99 20.61 28.61
N ARG A 219 2.99 21.39 29.68
CA ARG A 219 3.36 20.89 31.02
C ARG A 219 2.17 20.32 31.80
N SER A 220 1.00 20.95 31.72
CA SER A 220 -0.21 20.53 32.45
C SER A 220 -1.19 19.75 31.61
N ASP A 221 -1.32 20.08 30.32
CA ASP A 221 -2.42 19.61 29.49
C ASP A 221 -2.00 18.74 28.30
N TRP A 222 -0.71 18.29 28.29
CA TRP A 222 -0.20 17.46 27.19
C TRP A 222 -1.00 16.16 27.03
N LEU A 223 -1.52 15.59 28.14
CA LEU A 223 -2.40 14.42 28.10
C LEU A 223 -3.72 14.74 27.38
N ILE A 224 -4.30 15.92 27.66
CA ILE A 224 -5.53 16.37 27.00
C ILE A 224 -5.27 16.58 25.51
N ALA A 225 -4.11 17.18 25.15
CA ALA A 225 -3.70 17.35 23.75
C ALA A 225 -3.51 16.00 23.05
N LEU A 226 -2.87 15.05 23.73
CA LEU A 226 -2.66 13.69 23.21
C LEU A 226 -4.00 12.97 23.03
N ILE A 227 -4.89 13.03 24.01
CA ILE A 227 -6.24 12.43 23.93
C ILE A 227 -7.04 13.12 22.82
N GLY A 228 -7.01 14.46 22.73
CA GLY A 228 -7.68 15.22 21.69
C GLY A 228 -7.17 14.86 20.28
N LEU A 229 -5.86 14.76 20.11
CA LEU A 229 -5.25 14.32 18.83
C LEU A 229 -5.67 12.88 18.48
N ASN A 230 -5.60 11.96 19.44
CA ASN A 230 -6.06 10.60 19.21
C ASN A 230 -7.56 10.52 18.92
N ALA A 231 -8.39 11.34 19.60
CA ALA A 231 -9.82 11.43 19.33
C ALA A 231 -10.08 11.94 17.90
N ILE A 232 -9.35 12.96 17.44
CA ILE A 232 -9.45 13.50 16.06
C ILE A 232 -9.04 12.42 15.05
N LEU A 233 -7.92 11.74 15.28
CA LEU A 233 -7.46 10.65 14.42
C LEU A 233 -8.46 9.48 14.40
N PHE A 234 -9.04 9.16 15.56
CA PHE A 234 -10.04 8.10 15.68
C PHE A 234 -11.34 8.47 14.96
N VAL A 235 -11.82 9.70 15.12
CA VAL A 235 -13.00 10.21 14.37
C VAL A 235 -12.71 10.23 12.87
N ALA A 236 -11.53 10.70 12.45
CA ALA A 236 -11.11 10.63 11.04
C ALA A 236 -11.06 9.19 10.52
N TYR A 237 -10.56 8.25 11.31
CA TYR A 237 -10.55 6.83 10.98
C TYR A 237 -11.96 6.25 10.87
N LEU A 238 -12.85 6.56 11.83
CA LEU A 238 -14.26 6.14 11.79
C LEU A 238 -15.00 6.72 10.57
N THR A 239 -14.81 8.02 10.29
CA THR A 239 -15.40 8.66 9.11
C THR A 239 -14.86 8.06 7.81
N TYR A 240 -13.58 7.72 7.74
CA TYR A 240 -13.00 7.04 6.58
C TYR A 240 -13.59 5.64 6.35
N ARG A 241 -14.03 4.95 7.41
CA ARG A 241 -14.74 3.66 7.30
C ARG A 241 -16.16 3.78 6.76
N THR A 242 -16.78 4.94 6.85
CA THR A 242 -18.12 5.14 6.29
C THR A 242 -18.05 5.46 4.80
N PRO A 243 -18.99 4.94 3.97
CA PRO A 243 -18.97 5.23 2.53
C PRO A 243 -19.04 6.73 2.19
N ARG A 244 -19.83 7.50 2.95
CA ARG A 244 -19.95 8.96 2.77
C ARG A 244 -18.70 9.70 3.22
N GLY A 245 -18.15 9.34 4.38
CA GLY A 245 -16.92 9.98 4.90
C GLY A 245 -15.73 9.75 4.00
N ARG A 246 -15.59 8.53 3.46
CA ARG A 246 -14.55 8.21 2.49
C ARG A 246 -14.66 9.06 1.21
N LEU A 247 -15.88 9.25 0.67
CA LEU A 247 -16.08 10.14 -0.48
C LEU A 247 -15.66 11.59 -0.18
N VAL A 248 -15.97 12.11 1.01
CA VAL A 248 -15.59 13.48 1.41
C VAL A 248 -14.06 13.57 1.52
N MET A 249 -13.40 12.64 2.20
CA MET A 249 -11.94 12.65 2.36
C MET A 249 -11.22 12.50 1.03
N ASP A 250 -11.68 11.62 0.15
CA ASP A 250 -11.14 11.41 -1.19
C ASP A 250 -11.33 12.67 -2.07
N SER A 251 -12.48 13.35 -1.96
CA SER A 251 -12.73 14.63 -2.62
C SER A 251 -11.81 15.72 -2.10
N MET A 252 -11.60 15.81 -0.77
CA MET A 252 -10.68 16.77 -0.17
C MET A 252 -9.25 16.52 -0.63
N ALA A 253 -8.80 15.25 -0.68
CA ALA A 253 -7.47 14.91 -1.16
C ALA A 253 -7.23 15.37 -2.61
N LEU A 254 -8.24 15.27 -3.49
CA LEU A 254 -8.15 15.75 -4.88
C LEU A 254 -8.15 17.28 -5.00
N ARG A 255 -8.80 17.99 -4.06
CA ARG A 255 -8.91 19.46 -4.06
C ARG A 255 -7.79 20.16 -3.30
N PHE A 256 -7.04 19.43 -2.48
CA PHE A 256 -6.00 20.05 -1.66
C PHE A 256 -4.91 20.67 -2.54
N PRO A 257 -4.58 21.96 -2.31
CA PRO A 257 -3.56 22.64 -3.10
C PRO A 257 -2.23 21.87 -3.01
N VAL A 258 -1.50 21.78 -4.11
CA VAL A 258 -0.20 21.08 -4.24
C VAL A 258 -0.29 19.55 -4.24
N ILE A 259 -0.96 18.94 -3.27
CA ILE A 259 -1.08 17.47 -3.14
C ILE A 259 -2.12 16.91 -4.12
N GLY A 260 -3.21 17.65 -4.35
CA GLY A 260 -4.33 17.20 -5.20
C GLY A 260 -3.91 16.90 -6.65
N GLY A 261 -2.94 17.63 -7.18
CA GLY A 261 -2.35 17.35 -8.48
C GLY A 261 -1.68 15.96 -8.52
N VAL A 262 -0.84 15.67 -7.55
CA VAL A 262 -0.16 14.36 -7.44
C VAL A 262 -1.18 13.23 -7.27
N VAL A 263 -2.16 13.39 -6.37
CA VAL A 263 -3.23 12.39 -6.15
C VAL A 263 -3.99 12.11 -7.44
N ARG A 264 -4.34 13.15 -8.19
CA ARG A 264 -5.03 13.02 -9.48
C ARG A 264 -4.16 12.27 -10.48
N ASP A 265 -2.90 12.69 -10.66
CA ASP A 265 -1.99 12.10 -11.66
C ASP A 265 -1.71 10.63 -11.35
N VAL A 266 -1.55 10.25 -10.08
CA VAL A 266 -1.41 8.85 -9.65
C VAL A 266 -2.66 8.04 -9.97
N ASN A 267 -3.87 8.57 -9.71
CA ASN A 267 -5.10 7.86 -10.07
C ASN A 267 -5.27 7.72 -11.58
N MET A 268 -4.93 8.77 -12.36
CA MET A 268 -4.98 8.70 -13.83
C MET A 268 -4.00 7.67 -14.37
N ALA A 269 -2.78 7.64 -13.84
CA ALA A 269 -1.79 6.63 -14.20
C ALA A 269 -2.28 5.20 -13.89
N ARG A 270 -2.90 4.99 -12.74
CA ARG A 270 -3.50 3.69 -12.38
C ARG A 270 -4.59 3.28 -13.38
N ILE A 271 -5.50 4.19 -13.72
CA ILE A 271 -6.57 3.92 -14.68
C ILE A 271 -5.98 3.46 -16.01
N VAL A 272 -5.04 4.25 -16.56
CA VAL A 272 -4.44 3.96 -17.86
C VAL A 272 -3.66 2.64 -17.83
N THR A 273 -2.91 2.39 -16.75
CA THR A 273 -2.12 1.17 -16.58
C THR A 273 -3.02 -0.07 -16.47
N TYR A 274 -4.11 0.01 -15.70
CA TYR A 274 -5.05 -1.10 -15.57
C TYR A 274 -5.83 -1.36 -16.87
N LEU A 275 -6.31 -0.31 -17.53
CA LEU A 275 -6.97 -0.45 -18.82
C LEU A 275 -6.03 -1.05 -19.87
N SER A 276 -4.77 -0.59 -19.92
CA SER A 276 -3.76 -1.18 -20.82
C SER A 276 -3.51 -2.65 -20.50
N LEU A 277 -3.35 -2.99 -19.22
CA LEU A 277 -3.13 -4.36 -18.76
C LEU A 277 -4.28 -5.28 -19.23
N PHE A 278 -5.53 -4.93 -18.90
CA PHE A 278 -6.69 -5.75 -19.23
C PHE A 278 -6.93 -5.82 -20.74
N TYR A 279 -6.81 -4.71 -21.45
CA TYR A 279 -7.00 -4.68 -22.89
C TYR A 279 -5.95 -5.54 -23.63
N ARG A 280 -4.69 -5.48 -23.20
CA ARG A 280 -3.59 -6.31 -23.74
C ARG A 280 -3.78 -7.79 -23.51
N THR A 281 -4.36 -8.17 -22.38
CA THR A 281 -4.67 -9.56 -22.06
C THR A 281 -5.96 -10.06 -22.71
N GLY A 282 -6.62 -9.25 -23.56
CA GLY A 282 -7.81 -9.62 -24.32
C GLY A 282 -9.13 -9.49 -23.55
N VAL A 283 -9.12 -8.79 -22.43
CA VAL A 283 -10.35 -8.52 -21.66
C VAL A 283 -11.19 -7.48 -22.39
N GLU A 284 -12.50 -7.75 -22.56
CA GLU A 284 -13.45 -6.81 -23.14
C GLU A 284 -13.44 -5.45 -22.42
N ILE A 285 -13.62 -4.36 -23.14
CA ILE A 285 -13.47 -3.00 -22.61
C ILE A 285 -14.45 -2.68 -21.48
N VAL A 286 -15.71 -3.13 -21.54
CA VAL A 286 -16.71 -2.89 -20.48
C VAL A 286 -16.35 -3.66 -19.22
N LEU A 287 -15.86 -4.89 -19.37
CA LEU A 287 -15.36 -5.68 -18.25
C LEU A 287 -14.09 -5.06 -17.67
N SER A 288 -13.18 -4.57 -18.53
CA SER A 288 -11.97 -3.86 -18.09
C SER A 288 -12.32 -2.63 -17.26
N LEU A 289 -13.29 -1.81 -17.69
CA LEU A 289 -13.76 -0.65 -16.91
C LEU A 289 -14.38 -1.07 -15.57
N THR A 290 -15.12 -2.18 -15.53
CA THR A 290 -15.68 -2.73 -14.29
C THR A 290 -14.59 -3.15 -13.30
N LEU A 291 -13.54 -3.79 -13.79
CA LEU A 291 -12.41 -4.21 -12.97
C LEU A 291 -11.62 -3.00 -12.46
N VAL A 292 -11.38 -2.01 -13.34
CA VAL A 292 -10.70 -0.76 -12.96
C VAL A 292 -11.49 0.00 -11.89
N GLU A 293 -12.81 0.13 -12.02
CA GLU A 293 -13.69 0.75 -11.03
C GLU A 293 -13.51 0.13 -9.63
N ARG A 294 -13.37 -1.20 -9.55
CA ARG A 294 -13.20 -1.93 -8.28
C ARG A 294 -11.84 -1.72 -7.64
N VAL A 295 -10.79 -1.60 -8.44
CA VAL A 295 -9.40 -1.54 -7.99
C VAL A 295 -8.96 -0.11 -7.65
N ILE A 296 -9.59 0.91 -8.20
CA ILE A 296 -9.28 2.31 -7.90
C ILE A 296 -9.66 2.64 -6.45
N GLU A 297 -8.66 3.04 -5.66
CA GLU A 297 -8.81 3.32 -4.23
C GLU A 297 -9.64 4.58 -3.95
N ASN A 298 -9.47 5.63 -4.76
CA ASN A 298 -10.20 6.89 -4.61
C ASN A 298 -11.65 6.74 -5.10
N ARG A 299 -12.60 6.83 -4.17
CA ARG A 299 -14.02 6.61 -4.44
C ARG A 299 -14.65 7.63 -5.40
N VAL A 300 -14.13 8.85 -5.44
CA VAL A 300 -14.61 9.88 -6.38
C VAL A 300 -14.22 9.52 -7.80
N VAL A 301 -12.98 9.06 -7.97
CA VAL A 301 -12.46 8.61 -9.28
C VAL A 301 -13.14 7.30 -9.70
N ALA A 302 -13.28 6.33 -8.79
CA ALA A 302 -13.96 5.07 -9.06
C ALA A 302 -15.41 5.31 -9.54
N ARG A 303 -16.14 6.22 -8.89
CA ARG A 303 -17.49 6.61 -9.30
C ARG A 303 -17.51 7.20 -10.71
N ALA A 304 -16.58 8.09 -11.04
CA ALA A 304 -16.49 8.67 -12.38
C ALA A 304 -16.19 7.63 -13.46
N ILE A 305 -15.42 6.57 -13.13
CA ILE A 305 -15.19 5.42 -14.02
C ILE A 305 -16.48 4.62 -14.19
N GLY A 306 -17.25 4.39 -13.12
CA GLY A 306 -18.54 3.71 -13.18
C GLY A 306 -19.53 4.45 -14.07
N GLU A 307 -19.62 5.78 -13.93
CA GLU A 307 -20.46 6.62 -14.79
C GLU A 307 -20.02 6.56 -16.26
N ALA A 308 -18.71 6.57 -16.52
CA ALA A 308 -18.18 6.41 -17.87
C ALA A 308 -18.47 4.99 -18.43
N ARG A 309 -18.33 3.95 -17.63
CA ARG A 309 -18.66 2.57 -18.01
C ARG A 309 -20.13 2.42 -18.42
N GLU A 310 -21.04 3.02 -17.67
CA GLU A 310 -22.48 3.00 -18.01
C GLU A 310 -22.75 3.62 -19.37
N GLN A 311 -22.11 4.77 -19.67
CA GLN A 311 -22.24 5.42 -20.99
C GLN A 311 -21.64 4.55 -22.12
N VAL A 312 -20.47 3.94 -21.89
CA VAL A 312 -19.86 3.03 -22.88
C VAL A 312 -20.74 1.81 -23.12
N THR A 313 -21.38 1.26 -22.09
CA THR A 313 -22.34 0.15 -22.23
C THR A 313 -23.57 0.55 -23.06
N GLN A 314 -23.94 1.84 -23.05
CA GLN A 314 -25.03 2.39 -23.88
C GLN A 314 -24.56 2.73 -25.30
N GLY A 315 -23.33 2.43 -25.68
CA GLY A 315 -22.78 2.68 -27.01
C GLY A 315 -22.14 4.05 -27.20
N VAL A 316 -21.98 4.84 -26.15
CA VAL A 316 -21.21 6.10 -26.20
C VAL A 316 -19.73 5.78 -26.34
N SER A 317 -18.99 6.52 -27.18
CA SER A 317 -17.54 6.32 -27.31
C SER A 317 -16.84 6.51 -25.95
N MET A 318 -15.78 5.76 -25.71
CA MET A 318 -15.04 5.84 -24.44
C MET A 318 -14.46 7.25 -24.24
N ALA A 319 -13.99 7.91 -25.31
CA ALA A 319 -13.50 9.27 -25.25
C ALA A 319 -14.58 10.27 -24.82
N ALA A 320 -15.82 10.14 -25.34
CA ALA A 320 -16.94 10.99 -24.95
C ALA A 320 -17.38 10.72 -23.51
N ALA A 321 -17.46 9.46 -23.10
CA ALA A 321 -17.82 9.05 -21.74
C ALA A 321 -16.83 9.59 -20.70
N PHE A 322 -15.51 9.49 -20.93
CA PHE A 322 -14.50 10.09 -20.08
C PHE A 322 -14.53 11.62 -20.11
N GLY A 323 -14.87 12.19 -21.27
CA GLY A 323 -15.01 13.65 -21.45
C GLY A 323 -16.15 14.29 -20.67
N ALA A 324 -17.15 13.51 -20.26
CA ALA A 324 -18.29 13.98 -19.47
C ALA A 324 -17.89 14.37 -18.04
N SER A 325 -16.78 13.88 -17.52
CA SER A 325 -16.32 14.18 -16.16
C SER A 325 -15.09 15.12 -16.16
N PRO A 326 -15.11 16.22 -15.37
CA PRO A 326 -13.98 17.15 -15.26
C PRO A 326 -12.77 16.56 -14.54
N LEU A 327 -12.90 15.36 -13.98
CA LEU A 327 -11.80 14.67 -13.28
C LEU A 327 -10.73 14.18 -14.26
N PHE A 328 -11.13 13.82 -15.48
CA PHE A 328 -10.22 13.28 -16.48
C PHE A 328 -9.52 14.40 -17.27
N PRO A 329 -8.17 14.46 -17.24
CA PRO A 329 -7.41 15.44 -18.00
C PRO A 329 -7.61 15.28 -19.51
N LYS A 330 -7.59 16.41 -20.22
CA LYS A 330 -7.76 16.44 -21.69
C LYS A 330 -6.78 15.53 -22.42
N ILE A 331 -5.59 15.30 -21.88
CA ILE A 331 -4.59 14.41 -22.48
C ILE A 331 -5.10 12.96 -22.54
N ILE A 332 -5.71 12.45 -21.46
CA ILE A 332 -6.30 11.11 -21.43
C ILE A 332 -7.43 11.00 -22.46
N ILE A 333 -8.36 11.96 -22.44
CA ILE A 333 -9.52 11.96 -23.35
C ILE A 333 -9.06 11.94 -24.81
N ARG A 334 -8.06 12.77 -25.16
CA ARG A 334 -7.50 12.82 -26.52
C ARG A 334 -6.78 11.53 -26.90
N THR A 335 -6.04 10.95 -25.98
CA THR A 335 -5.30 9.70 -26.21
C THR A 335 -6.28 8.54 -26.44
N ILE A 336 -7.35 8.46 -25.65
CA ILE A 336 -8.41 7.47 -25.83
C ILE A 336 -9.12 7.69 -27.17
N ALA A 337 -9.49 8.95 -27.52
CA ALA A 337 -10.14 9.28 -28.79
C ALA A 337 -9.28 8.86 -30.00
N LEU A 338 -7.98 9.08 -29.95
CA LEU A 338 -7.06 8.64 -30.99
C LEU A 338 -7.03 7.12 -31.10
N GLY A 339 -6.94 6.41 -29.97
CA GLY A 339 -6.94 4.95 -29.93
C GLY A 339 -8.24 4.35 -30.48
N GLU A 340 -9.41 4.92 -30.13
CA GLU A 340 -10.69 4.52 -30.66
C GLU A 340 -10.79 4.76 -32.18
N ALA A 341 -10.38 5.94 -32.65
CA ALA A 341 -10.46 6.31 -34.08
C ALA A 341 -9.52 5.47 -34.96
N THR A 342 -8.38 5.05 -34.43
CA THR A 342 -7.41 4.23 -35.19
C THR A 342 -7.56 2.72 -34.97
N GLY A 343 -8.44 2.29 -34.04
CA GLY A 343 -8.56 0.90 -33.61
C GLY A 343 -7.35 0.39 -32.82
N ASN A 344 -6.42 1.27 -32.45
CA ASN A 344 -5.17 0.92 -31.73
C ASN A 344 -5.17 1.50 -30.31
N LEU A 345 -6.15 1.07 -29.52
CA LEU A 345 -6.31 1.53 -28.14
C LEU A 345 -5.15 1.09 -27.25
N ASP A 346 -4.52 -0.05 -27.55
CA ASP A 346 -3.36 -0.55 -26.78
C ASP A 346 -2.18 0.43 -26.85
N GLU A 347 -1.80 0.85 -28.04
CA GLU A 347 -0.70 1.79 -28.21
C GLU A 347 -1.02 3.15 -27.59
N ALA A 348 -2.25 3.61 -27.72
CA ALA A 348 -2.72 4.85 -27.12
C ALA A 348 -2.62 4.81 -25.59
N LEU A 349 -3.13 3.76 -24.94
CA LEU A 349 -3.04 3.56 -23.50
C LEU A 349 -1.59 3.41 -23.02
N SER A 350 -0.75 2.71 -23.78
CA SER A 350 0.67 2.56 -23.48
C SER A 350 1.41 3.90 -23.47
N ARG A 351 1.16 4.75 -24.46
CA ARG A 351 1.72 6.12 -24.51
C ARG A 351 1.24 6.99 -23.35
N ALA A 352 -0.04 6.87 -22.97
CA ALA A 352 -0.55 7.58 -21.81
C ALA A 352 0.10 7.08 -20.50
N ARG A 353 0.33 5.78 -20.36
CA ARG A 353 1.08 5.20 -19.22
C ARG A 353 2.50 5.77 -19.16
N GLU A 354 3.21 5.81 -20.27
CA GLU A 354 4.55 6.39 -20.35
C GLU A 354 4.56 7.89 -20.01
N PHE A 355 3.57 8.65 -20.44
CA PHE A 355 3.40 10.04 -20.07
C PHE A 355 3.29 10.20 -18.54
N TYR A 356 2.41 9.45 -17.89
CA TYR A 356 2.22 9.54 -16.45
C TYR A 356 3.40 9.01 -15.64
N SER A 357 4.13 8.02 -16.13
CA SER A 357 5.35 7.54 -15.47
C SER A 357 6.44 8.61 -15.36
N ARG A 358 6.43 9.59 -16.30
CA ARG A 358 7.31 10.77 -16.26
C ARG A 358 6.68 11.95 -15.51
N GLU A 359 5.38 12.15 -15.63
CA GLU A 359 4.68 13.28 -15.01
C GLU A 359 4.56 13.17 -13.49
N ILE A 360 4.31 11.97 -12.95
CA ILE A 360 4.20 11.76 -11.49
C ILE A 360 5.48 12.18 -10.75
N PRO A 361 6.70 11.72 -11.12
CA PRO A 361 7.94 12.19 -10.49
C PRO A 361 8.13 13.71 -10.60
N ALA A 362 7.73 14.30 -11.73
CA ALA A 362 7.79 15.75 -11.92
C ALA A 362 6.81 16.50 -11.02
N ALA A 363 5.57 16.00 -10.88
CA ALA A 363 4.56 16.55 -9.98
C ALA A 363 5.00 16.47 -8.52
N VAL A 364 5.60 15.34 -8.12
CA VAL A 364 6.16 15.13 -6.78
C VAL A 364 7.30 16.11 -6.52
N ARG A 365 8.22 16.29 -7.45
CA ARG A 365 9.30 17.28 -7.33
C ARG A 365 8.76 18.71 -7.20
N ARG A 366 7.78 19.09 -8.03
CA ARG A 366 7.09 20.40 -7.89
C ARG A 366 6.46 20.58 -6.52
N MET A 367 5.82 19.54 -6.00
CA MET A 367 5.24 19.57 -4.64
C MET A 367 6.31 19.86 -3.58
N ILE A 368 7.45 19.17 -3.63
CA ILE A 368 8.56 19.39 -2.68
C ILE A 368 9.12 20.80 -2.81
N THR A 369 9.34 21.28 -4.05
CA THR A 369 9.86 22.63 -4.31
C THR A 369 8.96 23.74 -3.74
N ILE A 370 7.62 23.56 -3.79
CA ILE A 370 6.67 24.50 -3.20
C ILE A 370 6.65 24.37 -1.67
N LEU A 371 6.78 23.16 -1.14
CA LEU A 371 6.74 22.91 0.30
C LEU A 371 7.98 23.46 1.01
N GLN A 372 9.14 23.44 0.33
CA GLN A 372 10.42 23.85 0.92
C GLN A 372 10.43 25.32 1.44
N PRO A 373 10.02 26.35 0.67
CA PRO A 373 9.91 27.71 1.20
C PRO A 373 8.94 27.84 2.39
N VAL A 374 7.85 27.09 2.38
CA VAL A 374 6.88 27.07 3.47
C VAL A 374 7.52 26.52 4.75
N LEU A 375 8.28 25.42 4.65
CA LEU A 375 9.02 24.85 5.77
C LEU A 375 10.09 25.83 6.30
N ILE A 376 10.84 26.49 5.41
CA ILE A 376 11.85 27.50 5.79
C ILE A 376 11.20 28.66 6.51
N ALA A 377 10.09 29.18 6.00
CA ALA A 377 9.35 30.27 6.64
C ALA A 377 8.79 29.85 8.01
N LEU A 378 8.30 28.62 8.15
CA LEU A 378 7.84 28.06 9.42
C LEU A 378 8.98 27.95 10.43
N ILE A 379 10.13 27.41 10.03
CA ILE A 379 11.32 27.30 10.90
C ILE A 379 11.80 28.68 11.31
N GLY A 380 11.96 29.58 10.35
CA GLY A 380 12.37 30.98 10.61
C GLY A 380 11.41 31.70 11.55
N GLY A 381 10.10 31.52 11.36
CA GLY A 381 9.06 32.07 12.25
C GLY A 381 9.16 31.53 13.68
N VAL A 382 9.38 30.25 13.84
CA VAL A 382 9.60 29.61 15.16
C VAL A 382 10.85 30.17 15.83
N ILE A 383 11.97 30.18 15.11
CA ILE A 383 13.24 30.73 15.66
C ILE A 383 13.12 32.19 16.03
N LEU A 384 12.51 33.01 15.14
CA LEU A 384 12.27 34.43 15.42
C LEU A 384 11.39 34.65 16.65
N THR A 385 10.31 33.87 16.77
CA THR A 385 9.41 33.97 17.95
C THR A 385 10.14 33.62 19.23
N VAL A 386 10.97 32.57 19.22
CA VAL A 386 11.79 32.19 20.37
C VAL A 386 12.83 33.24 20.70
N ALA A 387 13.53 33.78 19.71
CA ALA A 387 14.53 34.81 19.87
C ALA A 387 13.91 36.08 20.49
N LEU A 388 12.78 36.54 19.95
CA LEU A 388 12.04 37.69 20.47
C LEU A 388 11.51 37.45 21.89
N ALA A 389 11.06 36.24 22.20
CA ALA A 389 10.58 35.88 23.52
C ALA A 389 11.69 35.91 24.60
N ILE A 390 12.94 35.77 24.22
CA ILE A 390 14.10 35.85 25.11
C ILE A 390 14.67 37.28 25.14
N ILE A 391 14.88 37.88 23.98
CA ILE A 391 15.59 39.16 23.86
C ILE A 391 14.75 40.33 24.35
N LEU A 392 13.45 40.40 24.01
CA LEU A 392 12.60 41.53 24.38
C LEU A 392 12.48 41.74 25.90
N PRO A 393 12.27 40.73 26.74
CA PRO A 393 12.30 40.90 28.19
C PRO A 393 13.64 41.41 28.70
N ILE A 394 14.77 40.93 28.17
CA ILE A 394 16.12 41.33 28.58
C ILE A 394 16.33 42.83 28.28
N LEU A 395 15.92 43.29 27.08
CA LEU A 395 15.97 44.71 26.71
C LEU A 395 15.09 45.58 27.61
N ASN A 396 13.90 45.09 27.97
CA ASN A 396 13.02 45.82 28.90
C ASN A 396 13.64 45.93 30.31
N ILE A 397 14.34 44.91 30.79
CA ILE A 397 15.09 44.96 32.05
C ILE A 397 16.18 46.04 31.96
N TYR A 398 16.97 46.03 30.89
CA TYR A 398 18.06 46.99 30.69
C TYR A 398 17.55 48.43 30.67
N ASN A 399 16.47 48.71 29.92
CA ASN A 399 15.84 50.03 29.88
C ASN A 399 15.27 50.47 31.24
N SER A 400 14.76 49.54 32.04
CA SER A 400 14.21 49.86 33.37
C SER A 400 15.29 50.20 34.41
N ILE A 401 16.52 49.70 34.24
CA ILE A 401 17.65 49.99 35.10
C ILE A 401 18.34 51.31 34.71
N GLY A 402 18.37 51.63 33.38
CA GLY A 402 19.00 52.87 32.87
C GLY A 402 18.21 54.12 33.13
N HIS A 403 16.96 54.08 33.62
CA HIS A 403 16.10 55.21 33.98
C HIS A 403 15.94 55.42 35.50
N ARG A 404 16.73 54.71 36.31
CA ARG A 404 16.88 54.97 37.74
C ARG A 404 18.25 55.59 37.99
#